data_fde0855cfa85e02e7422e7043343bc31
#
_entry.id   fde0855cfa85e02e7422e7043343bc31
#
_cell.length_a   1.000
_cell.length_b   1.000
_cell.length_c   1.000
_cell.angle_alpha   90.00
_cell.angle_beta   90.00
_cell.angle_gamma   90.00
#
_symmetry.space_group_name_H-M   'P 1'
#
loop_
_entity.id
_entity.type
_entity.pdbx_description
1 polymer ?
#
loop_
_entity_poly.entity_id
_entity_poly.type
_entity_poly.pdbx_seq_one_letter_code
_entity_poly.pdbx_strand_id
1 'polypeptide(L)'
;YDWHFGDGSAPKQGRRVAYTFAQSGLFNVCVLVNNTISSMEACAEMFVYEEIEDLIAESSSPTELHSPTTVWARLASGNNITWTFSMGDGSIYTKSEPHVSHSYVKDGNYTVNVTAANAVSSGWTILPVQVFVFQVVRMEPSGCVQERTPVRFQAWVSGNASAHLYEWSFGDGSPNETHHGNPRVSHTYRTSGDYHLSLLLSSGVNKATKANFFNWVCVQP
;
A
#
# COMPACT_ATOMS: atom_id res chain seq x y z
N TYR A 1 -44.09 2.97 33.52
CA TYR A 1 -42.87 3.17 32.76
C TYR A 1 -42.97 2.34 31.49
N ASP A 2 -43.03 3.01 30.33
CA ASP A 2 -43.07 2.42 29.00
C ASP A 2 -41.79 2.77 28.26
N TRP A 3 -41.00 1.75 27.92
CA TRP A 3 -39.71 1.92 27.26
C TRP A 3 -39.82 1.69 25.77
N HIS A 4 -39.33 2.64 24.98
CA HIS A 4 -39.18 2.60 23.53
C HIS A 4 -37.69 2.56 23.18
N PHE A 5 -37.28 1.58 22.40
CA PHE A 5 -35.84 1.36 22.12
C PHE A 5 -35.38 1.98 20.81
N GLY A 6 -36.31 2.57 20.04
CA GLY A 6 -35.96 3.29 18.80
C GLY A 6 -35.66 2.39 17.61
N ASP A 7 -35.78 1.07 17.74
CA ASP A 7 -35.52 0.05 16.71
C ASP A 7 -36.80 -0.50 16.05
N GLY A 8 -37.95 0.11 16.34
CA GLY A 8 -39.27 -0.33 15.85
C GLY A 8 -39.89 -1.48 16.63
N SER A 9 -39.26 -1.97 17.69
CA SER A 9 -39.83 -3.00 18.56
C SER A 9 -40.98 -2.49 19.41
N ALA A 10 -41.81 -3.42 19.89
CA ALA A 10 -42.89 -3.07 20.81
C ALA A 10 -42.33 -2.55 22.16
N PRO A 11 -42.97 -1.55 22.77
CA PRO A 11 -42.57 -1.04 24.08
C PRO A 11 -42.53 -2.12 25.16
N LYS A 12 -41.57 -1.99 26.10
CA LYS A 12 -41.51 -2.83 27.29
C LYS A 12 -41.89 -2.05 28.53
N GLN A 13 -42.68 -2.69 29.41
CA GLN A 13 -43.16 -2.09 30.64
C GLN A 13 -42.28 -2.50 31.83
N GLY A 14 -42.08 -1.54 32.77
CA GLY A 14 -41.41 -1.81 34.03
C GLY A 14 -40.46 -0.70 34.44
N ARG A 15 -40.17 -0.64 35.75
CA ARG A 15 -39.24 0.33 36.30
C ARG A 15 -37.79 0.04 35.89
N ARG A 16 -37.48 -1.22 35.58
CA ARG A 16 -36.21 -1.70 35.02
C ARG A 16 -36.53 -2.75 33.96
N VAL A 17 -35.92 -2.63 32.80
CA VAL A 17 -36.09 -3.57 31.71
C VAL A 17 -34.75 -3.99 31.18
N ALA A 18 -34.61 -5.27 30.80
CA ALA A 18 -33.50 -5.78 30.03
C ALA A 18 -33.91 -5.87 28.57
N TYR A 19 -33.06 -5.37 27.68
CA TYR A 19 -33.32 -5.35 26.24
C TYR A 19 -32.04 -5.76 25.48
N THR A 20 -32.21 -6.52 24.38
CA THR A 20 -31.15 -6.88 23.46
C THR A 20 -31.53 -6.36 22.08
N PHE A 21 -30.71 -5.50 21.55
CA PHE A 21 -30.86 -5.00 20.18
C PHE A 21 -30.52 -6.11 19.19
N ALA A 22 -31.32 -6.23 18.13
CA ALA A 22 -31.09 -7.22 17.07
C ALA A 22 -30.11 -6.72 15.98
N GLN A 23 -29.86 -5.41 15.96
CA GLN A 23 -28.97 -4.75 15.00
C GLN A 23 -28.06 -3.75 15.72
N SER A 24 -26.90 -3.52 15.14
CA SER A 24 -26.00 -2.46 15.57
C SER A 24 -26.44 -1.10 15.00
N GLY A 25 -25.98 -0.01 15.63
CA GLY A 25 -26.26 1.34 15.19
C GLY A 25 -26.59 2.29 16.34
N LEU A 26 -27.06 3.49 15.98
CA LEU A 26 -27.47 4.51 16.95
C LEU A 26 -28.98 4.42 17.17
N PHE A 27 -29.41 4.24 18.41
CA PHE A 27 -30.79 4.16 18.82
C PHE A 27 -31.13 5.25 19.82
N ASN A 28 -32.31 5.87 19.67
CA ASN A 28 -32.84 6.81 20.64
C ASN A 28 -33.77 6.05 21.59
N VAL A 29 -33.29 5.76 22.80
CA VAL A 29 -34.02 5.01 23.83
C VAL A 29 -34.80 6.00 24.69
N CYS A 30 -36.12 5.89 24.71
CA CYS A 30 -37.00 6.75 25.46
C CYS A 30 -37.76 5.98 26.55
N VAL A 31 -37.98 6.61 27.68
CA VAL A 31 -38.89 6.12 28.72
C VAL A 31 -40.00 7.14 28.97
N LEU A 32 -41.23 6.70 28.78
CA LEU A 32 -42.45 7.44 29.14
C LEU A 32 -42.90 7.00 30.54
N VAL A 33 -42.99 7.97 31.45
CA VAL A 33 -43.53 7.77 32.79
C VAL A 33 -44.83 8.52 32.90
N ASN A 34 -45.88 7.83 33.27
CA ASN A 34 -47.19 8.44 33.44
C ASN A 34 -47.84 8.01 34.75
N ASN A 35 -48.73 8.88 35.25
CA ASN A 35 -49.66 8.62 36.31
C ASN A 35 -51.04 9.24 35.95
N THR A 36 -51.97 9.21 36.87
CA THR A 36 -53.36 9.73 36.63
C THR A 36 -53.43 11.25 36.40
N ILE A 37 -52.33 12.00 36.65
CA ILE A 37 -52.33 13.46 36.62
C ILE A 37 -51.39 14.00 35.53
N SER A 38 -50.25 13.35 35.28
CA SER A 38 -49.20 13.87 34.39
C SER A 38 -48.39 12.75 33.71
N SER A 39 -47.75 13.10 32.62
CA SER A 39 -46.76 12.25 31.93
C SER A 39 -45.47 13.01 31.70
N MET A 40 -44.35 12.29 31.68
CA MET A 40 -43.02 12.81 31.36
C MET A 40 -42.27 11.79 30.53
N GLU A 41 -41.56 12.26 29.52
CA GLU A 41 -40.68 11.44 28.69
C GLU A 41 -39.21 11.89 28.87
N ALA A 42 -38.30 10.93 28.90
CA ALA A 42 -36.87 11.15 28.87
C ALA A 42 -36.24 10.21 27.85
N CYS A 43 -35.35 10.75 27.01
CA CYS A 43 -34.66 9.99 25.96
C CYS A 43 -33.11 10.08 26.12
N ALA A 44 -32.43 9.03 25.69
CA ALA A 44 -30.98 8.98 25.58
C ALA A 44 -30.57 8.25 24.31
N GLU A 45 -29.53 8.78 23.65
CA GLU A 45 -28.92 8.08 22.53
C GLU A 45 -28.03 6.94 23.05
N MET A 46 -28.16 5.78 22.43
CA MET A 46 -27.38 4.59 22.72
C MET A 46 -26.78 4.03 21.43
N PHE A 47 -25.46 3.90 21.36
CA PHE A 47 -24.79 3.27 20.24
C PHE A 47 -24.53 1.79 20.54
N VAL A 48 -25.04 0.91 19.68
CA VAL A 48 -24.84 -0.55 19.73
C VAL A 48 -23.72 -0.90 18.79
N TYR A 49 -22.62 -1.42 19.35
CA TYR A 49 -21.42 -1.79 18.62
C TYR A 49 -21.49 -3.24 18.13
N GLU A 50 -20.84 -3.50 16.99
CA GLU A 50 -20.48 -4.85 16.53
C GLU A 50 -19.07 -5.19 16.96
N GLU A 51 -18.83 -6.45 17.33
CA GLU A 51 -17.47 -6.97 17.55
C GLU A 51 -16.67 -6.97 16.24
N ILE A 52 -15.38 -6.73 16.37
CA ILE A 52 -14.45 -6.72 15.25
C ILE A 52 -14.05 -8.16 14.94
N GLU A 53 -14.29 -8.60 13.69
CA GLU A 53 -13.96 -9.92 13.21
C GLU A 53 -13.19 -9.87 11.90
N ASP A 54 -12.27 -10.83 11.69
CA ASP A 54 -11.54 -11.10 10.45
C ASP A 54 -10.85 -9.86 9.86
N LEU A 55 -10.00 -9.21 10.65
CA LEU A 55 -9.15 -8.11 10.20
C LEU A 55 -8.10 -8.61 9.19
N ILE A 56 -8.21 -8.13 7.96
CA ILE A 56 -7.25 -8.38 6.89
C ILE A 56 -6.65 -7.05 6.44
N ALA A 57 -5.32 -7.02 6.22
CA ALA A 57 -4.63 -5.87 5.68
C ALA A 57 -3.78 -6.24 4.47
N GLU A 58 -3.68 -5.31 3.52
CA GLU A 58 -2.93 -5.43 2.27
C GLU A 58 -2.14 -4.14 2.02
N SER A 59 -1.15 -4.18 1.14
CA SER A 59 -0.36 -3.00 0.78
C SER A 59 0.04 -2.98 -0.69
N SER A 60 0.49 -1.81 -1.15
CA SER A 60 1.09 -1.65 -2.48
C SER A 60 2.56 -2.13 -2.57
N SER A 61 3.07 -2.79 -1.53
CA SER A 61 4.44 -3.35 -1.50
C SER A 61 4.67 -4.38 -2.62
N PRO A 62 5.89 -4.44 -3.23
CA PRO A 62 7.05 -3.61 -2.97
C PRO A 62 6.96 -2.20 -3.58
N THR A 63 7.53 -1.18 -2.89
CA THR A 63 7.52 0.20 -3.34
C THR A 63 8.93 0.79 -3.43
N GLU A 64 9.10 1.77 -4.31
CA GLU A 64 10.36 2.51 -4.43
C GLU A 64 10.57 3.44 -3.24
N LEU A 65 11.82 3.61 -2.82
CA LEU A 65 12.21 4.56 -1.79
C LEU A 65 11.67 5.96 -2.11
N HIS A 66 11.12 6.65 -1.12
CA HIS A 66 10.43 7.95 -1.20
C HIS A 66 9.11 7.95 -1.97
N SER A 67 8.71 6.84 -2.58
CA SER A 67 7.37 6.69 -3.17
C SER A 67 6.34 6.32 -2.12
N PRO A 68 5.06 6.69 -2.30
CA PRO A 68 4.03 6.36 -1.34
C PRO A 68 3.74 4.86 -1.32
N THR A 69 3.83 4.26 -0.13
CA THR A 69 3.30 2.93 0.18
C THR A 69 1.91 3.10 0.78
N THR A 70 0.92 2.56 0.12
CA THR A 70 -0.45 2.55 0.64
C THR A 70 -0.72 1.23 1.34
N VAL A 71 -1.28 1.30 2.53
CA VAL A 71 -1.78 0.17 3.31
C VAL A 71 -3.27 0.36 3.48
N TRP A 72 -4.05 -0.68 3.24
CA TRP A 72 -5.50 -0.71 3.43
C TRP A 72 -5.91 -1.95 4.20
N ALA A 73 -7.02 -1.85 4.91
CA ALA A 73 -7.53 -2.90 5.75
C ALA A 73 -9.04 -3.08 5.54
N ARG A 74 -9.54 -4.25 5.90
CA ARG A 74 -10.98 -4.58 5.87
C ARG A 74 -11.32 -5.51 7.01
N LEU A 75 -12.58 -5.50 7.41
CA LEU A 75 -13.18 -6.35 8.43
C LEU A 75 -14.32 -7.15 7.82
N ALA A 76 -14.61 -8.32 8.38
CA ALA A 76 -15.85 -9.03 8.10
C ALA A 76 -17.02 -8.43 8.91
N SER A 77 -16.76 -8.01 10.16
CA SER A 77 -17.71 -7.38 11.06
C SER A 77 -17.02 -6.29 11.90
N GLY A 78 -17.80 -5.32 12.37
CA GLY A 78 -17.36 -4.22 13.21
C GLY A 78 -17.84 -2.86 12.70
N ASN A 79 -18.25 -1.98 13.61
CA ASN A 79 -18.69 -0.64 13.30
C ASN A 79 -18.01 0.40 14.19
N ASN A 80 -18.08 1.68 13.78
CA ASN A 80 -17.50 2.83 14.49
C ASN A 80 -16.02 2.60 14.87
N ILE A 81 -15.21 2.26 13.86
CA ILE A 81 -13.84 1.78 14.02
C ILE A 81 -12.86 2.96 14.07
N THR A 82 -11.93 2.89 15.02
CA THR A 82 -10.68 3.65 15.01
C THR A 82 -9.56 2.76 14.50
N TRP A 83 -8.91 3.17 13.42
CA TRP A 83 -7.81 2.47 12.78
C TRP A 83 -6.47 3.05 13.25
N THR A 84 -5.53 2.18 13.61
CA THR A 84 -4.15 2.57 13.92
C THR A 84 -3.19 1.78 13.05
N PHE A 85 -2.33 2.50 12.32
CA PHE A 85 -1.30 1.96 11.44
C PHE A 85 0.08 2.31 12.00
N SER A 86 0.85 1.30 12.43
CA SER A 86 2.26 1.43 12.80
C SER A 86 3.11 0.94 11.63
N MET A 87 3.88 1.82 11.00
CA MET A 87 4.54 1.57 9.72
C MET A 87 5.86 0.80 9.85
N GLY A 88 6.33 0.51 11.06
CA GLY A 88 7.56 -0.24 11.30
C GLY A 88 8.85 0.58 11.26
N ASP A 89 8.79 1.87 10.93
CA ASP A 89 9.88 2.84 10.96
C ASP A 89 9.78 3.85 12.11
N GLY A 90 8.80 3.66 13.00
CA GLY A 90 8.45 4.55 14.09
C GLY A 90 7.27 5.48 13.80
N SER A 91 6.81 5.55 12.55
CA SER A 91 5.62 6.34 12.17
C SER A 91 4.35 5.61 12.58
N ILE A 92 3.40 6.36 13.18
CA ILE A 92 2.10 5.84 13.61
C ILE A 92 1.00 6.80 13.16
N TYR A 93 -0.07 6.26 12.60
CA TYR A 93 -1.24 7.00 12.13
C TYR A 93 -2.50 6.45 12.78
N THR A 94 -3.35 7.34 13.31
CA THR A 94 -4.68 7.00 13.82
C THR A 94 -5.72 7.71 12.97
N LYS A 95 -6.70 6.96 12.44
CA LYS A 95 -7.68 7.43 11.46
C LYS A 95 -9.06 6.77 11.65
N SER A 96 -10.09 7.37 11.04
CA SER A 96 -11.43 6.78 10.86
C SER A 96 -11.52 5.91 9.58
N GLU A 97 -10.66 6.19 8.59
CA GLU A 97 -10.63 5.45 7.33
C GLU A 97 -9.70 4.22 7.42
N PRO A 98 -10.07 3.10 6.75
CA PRO A 98 -9.30 1.87 6.78
C PRO A 98 -8.07 1.89 5.86
N HIS A 99 -7.45 3.03 5.64
CA HIS A 99 -6.27 3.14 4.79
C HIS A 99 -5.33 4.27 5.21
N VAL A 100 -4.05 4.10 4.86
CA VAL A 100 -3.00 5.12 5.03
C VAL A 100 -2.03 5.07 3.87
N SER A 101 -1.45 6.22 3.53
CA SER A 101 -0.32 6.33 2.62
C SER A 101 0.88 6.88 3.38
N HIS A 102 2.04 6.23 3.24
CA HIS A 102 3.29 6.56 3.91
C HIS A 102 4.48 6.45 2.96
N SER A 103 5.46 7.35 3.07
CA SER A 103 6.70 7.30 2.29
C SER A 103 7.89 7.06 3.21
N TYR A 104 8.58 5.95 2.99
CA TYR A 104 9.76 5.58 3.77
C TYR A 104 10.98 6.40 3.34
N VAL A 105 11.84 6.72 4.30
CA VAL A 105 13.09 7.49 4.08
C VAL A 105 14.32 6.61 3.98
N LYS A 106 14.18 5.30 4.23
CA LYS A 106 15.23 4.28 4.06
C LYS A 106 14.63 3.06 3.36
N ASP A 107 15.45 2.41 2.56
CA ASP A 107 15.13 1.11 1.99
C ASP A 107 15.22 0.00 3.06
N GLY A 108 14.53 -1.09 2.81
CA GLY A 108 14.52 -2.23 3.72
C GLY A 108 13.20 -2.98 3.77
N ASN A 109 13.13 -3.91 4.70
CA ASN A 109 11.91 -4.67 5.00
C ASN A 109 11.31 -4.15 6.31
N TYR A 110 10.05 -3.77 6.25
CA TYR A 110 9.30 -3.24 7.38
C TYR A 110 8.17 -4.19 7.74
N THR A 111 7.83 -4.23 9.01
CA THR A 111 6.63 -4.92 9.50
C THR A 111 5.61 -3.88 9.89
N VAL A 112 4.54 -3.78 9.12
CA VAL A 112 3.43 -2.89 9.41
C VAL A 112 2.45 -3.62 10.31
N ASN A 113 2.03 -2.97 11.41
CA ASN A 113 0.97 -3.44 12.28
C ASN A 113 -0.27 -2.56 12.08
N VAL A 114 -1.39 -3.19 11.79
CA VAL A 114 -2.71 -2.54 11.65
C VAL A 114 -3.59 -3.01 12.79
N THR A 115 -4.14 -2.04 13.53
CA THR A 115 -5.09 -2.28 14.62
C THR A 115 -6.41 -1.62 14.29
N ALA A 116 -7.50 -2.34 14.47
CA ALA A 116 -8.86 -1.85 14.44
C ALA A 116 -9.44 -1.93 15.85
N ALA A 117 -10.06 -0.86 16.34
CA ALA A 117 -10.65 -0.82 17.67
C ALA A 117 -11.97 -0.06 17.65
N ASN A 118 -12.94 -0.53 18.43
CA ASN A 118 -14.14 0.19 18.82
C ASN A 118 -14.34 0.12 20.34
N ALA A 119 -15.47 0.58 20.86
CA ALA A 119 -15.70 0.65 22.31
C ALA A 119 -15.85 -0.74 22.99
N VAL A 120 -16.09 -1.82 22.22
CA VAL A 120 -16.37 -3.15 22.79
C VAL A 120 -15.33 -4.19 22.42
N SER A 121 -14.54 -3.98 21.35
CA SER A 121 -13.56 -4.95 20.86
C SER A 121 -12.37 -4.31 20.16
N SER A 122 -11.31 -5.10 19.95
CA SER A 122 -10.16 -4.71 19.14
C SER A 122 -9.54 -5.93 18.47
N GLY A 123 -9.01 -5.73 17.26
CA GLY A 123 -8.26 -6.73 16.51
C GLY A 123 -6.99 -6.11 15.91
N TRP A 124 -6.00 -6.93 15.60
CA TRP A 124 -4.79 -6.48 14.93
C TRP A 124 -4.29 -7.53 13.94
N THR A 125 -3.54 -7.06 12.94
CA THR A 125 -2.84 -7.91 11.98
C THR A 125 -1.51 -7.26 11.59
N ILE A 126 -0.59 -8.07 11.09
CA ILE A 126 0.70 -7.59 10.57
C ILE A 126 0.86 -7.98 9.12
N LEU A 127 1.60 -7.13 8.37
CA LEU A 127 1.97 -7.43 6.99
C LEU A 127 3.39 -6.94 6.71
N PRO A 128 4.16 -7.69 5.87
CA PRO A 128 5.48 -7.26 5.43
C PRO A 128 5.36 -6.19 4.35
N VAL A 129 6.23 -5.19 4.41
CA VAL A 129 6.40 -4.16 3.39
C VAL A 129 7.87 -4.11 2.99
N GLN A 130 8.16 -4.22 1.70
CA GLN A 130 9.48 -4.08 1.13
C GLN A 130 9.60 -2.72 0.44
N VAL A 131 10.66 -1.98 0.80
CA VAL A 131 11.06 -0.71 0.16
C VAL A 131 12.43 -0.89 -0.46
N PHE A 132 12.58 -0.55 -1.74
CA PHE A 132 13.83 -0.75 -2.48
C PHE A 132 14.33 0.55 -3.10
N VAL A 133 15.67 0.65 -3.28
CA VAL A 133 16.30 1.72 -4.05
C VAL A 133 16.16 1.41 -5.54
N PHE A 134 15.68 2.36 -6.32
CA PHE A 134 15.59 2.25 -7.76
C PHE A 134 16.97 2.34 -8.41
N GLN A 135 17.47 1.24 -8.99
CA GLN A 135 18.81 1.19 -9.57
C GLN A 135 18.95 0.08 -10.63
N VAL A 136 19.96 0.25 -11.49
CA VAL A 136 20.50 -0.85 -12.29
C VAL A 136 21.50 -1.61 -11.41
N VAL A 137 21.24 -2.90 -11.20
CA VAL A 137 22.09 -3.74 -10.32
C VAL A 137 23.33 -4.22 -11.04
N ARG A 138 23.16 -4.67 -12.28
CA ARG A 138 24.26 -5.12 -13.16
C ARG A 138 23.84 -5.13 -14.62
N MET A 139 24.82 -5.23 -15.51
CA MET A 139 24.61 -5.37 -16.95
C MET A 139 25.57 -6.43 -17.51
N GLU A 140 25.12 -7.20 -18.48
CA GLU A 140 25.91 -8.21 -19.19
C GLU A 140 25.75 -8.05 -20.70
N PRO A 141 26.74 -8.46 -21.52
CA PRO A 141 28.07 -8.98 -21.11
C PRO A 141 28.98 -7.89 -20.52
N SER A 142 29.88 -8.30 -19.65
CA SER A 142 30.87 -7.45 -18.98
C SER A 142 32.28 -7.71 -19.48
N GLY A 143 32.50 -8.03 -20.73
CA GLY A 143 33.79 -8.37 -21.29
C GLY A 143 33.93 -7.94 -22.72
N CYS A 144 35.01 -8.44 -23.39
CA CYS A 144 35.21 -8.20 -24.81
C CYS A 144 34.21 -8.97 -25.66
N VAL A 145 33.74 -8.32 -26.71
CA VAL A 145 32.82 -8.88 -27.72
C VAL A 145 33.47 -8.79 -29.09
N GLN A 146 32.98 -9.54 -30.08
CA GLN A 146 33.53 -9.57 -31.42
C GLN A 146 32.86 -8.51 -32.31
N GLU A 147 33.65 -7.81 -33.15
CA GLU A 147 33.10 -6.88 -34.12
C GLU A 147 32.18 -7.58 -35.14
N ARG A 148 31.23 -6.81 -35.71
CA ARG A 148 30.27 -7.31 -36.75
C ARG A 148 29.40 -8.49 -36.31
N THR A 149 29.43 -8.83 -35.01
CA THR A 149 28.59 -9.87 -34.40
C THR A 149 27.52 -9.24 -33.51
N PRO A 150 26.25 -9.66 -33.63
CA PRO A 150 25.20 -9.15 -32.75
C PRO A 150 25.45 -9.53 -31.28
N VAL A 151 25.59 -8.52 -30.42
CA VAL A 151 25.74 -8.68 -28.98
C VAL A 151 24.40 -8.42 -28.31
N ARG A 152 23.99 -9.32 -27.43
CA ARG A 152 22.77 -9.17 -26.63
C ARG A 152 23.15 -8.65 -25.25
N PHE A 153 22.73 -7.42 -24.97
CA PHE A 153 22.85 -6.81 -23.65
C PHE A 153 21.62 -7.11 -22.78
N GLN A 154 21.88 -7.36 -21.52
CA GLN A 154 20.84 -7.59 -20.50
C GLN A 154 21.16 -6.73 -19.27
N ALA A 155 20.20 -5.94 -18.82
CA ALA A 155 20.26 -5.24 -17.54
C ALA A 155 19.44 -5.99 -16.48
N TRP A 156 19.97 -6.04 -15.25
CA TRP A 156 19.23 -6.44 -14.05
C TRP A 156 18.94 -5.20 -13.23
N VAL A 157 17.69 -4.99 -12.90
CA VAL A 157 17.21 -3.78 -12.22
C VAL A 157 16.47 -4.14 -10.94
N SER A 158 16.39 -3.20 -10.01
CA SER A 158 15.57 -3.34 -8.83
C SER A 158 14.09 -3.17 -9.18
N GLY A 159 13.20 -3.79 -8.39
CA GLY A 159 11.75 -3.72 -8.57
C GLY A 159 11.24 -4.50 -9.79
N ASN A 160 10.12 -4.04 -10.35
CA ASN A 160 9.48 -4.71 -11.49
C ASN A 160 10.08 -4.22 -12.82
N ALA A 161 10.96 -5.00 -13.41
CA ALA A 161 11.63 -4.69 -14.67
C ALA A 161 10.67 -4.32 -15.82
N SER A 162 9.48 -4.92 -15.87
CA SER A 162 8.49 -4.65 -16.92
C SER A 162 7.80 -3.29 -16.80
N ALA A 163 7.94 -2.61 -15.66
CA ALA A 163 7.34 -1.29 -15.43
C ALA A 163 8.23 -0.13 -15.87
N HIS A 164 9.52 -0.37 -16.19
CA HIS A 164 10.51 0.68 -16.41
C HIS A 164 10.72 1.01 -17.89
N LEU A 165 11.27 2.21 -18.14
CA LEU A 165 11.72 2.66 -19.44
C LEU A 165 13.23 2.58 -19.51
N TYR A 166 13.77 1.92 -20.53
CA TYR A 166 15.19 1.68 -20.77
C TYR A 166 15.63 2.49 -21.99
N GLU A 167 16.62 3.37 -21.84
CA GLU A 167 17.24 4.12 -22.93
C GLU A 167 18.73 3.74 -23.01
N TRP A 168 19.09 3.05 -24.07
CA TRP A 168 20.43 2.51 -24.32
C TRP A 168 21.20 3.42 -25.26
N SER A 169 22.47 3.68 -24.93
CA SER A 169 23.43 4.37 -25.79
C SER A 169 24.71 3.54 -25.85
N PHE A 170 25.13 3.17 -27.07
CA PHE A 170 26.21 2.20 -27.28
C PHE A 170 27.60 2.85 -27.39
N GLY A 171 27.70 4.18 -27.47
CA GLY A 171 28.96 4.93 -27.48
C GLY A 171 29.72 4.91 -28.82
N ASP A 172 29.14 4.29 -29.86
CA ASP A 172 29.73 4.17 -31.19
C ASP A 172 29.16 5.18 -32.23
N GLY A 173 28.34 6.14 -31.72
CA GLY A 173 27.68 7.13 -32.56
C GLY A 173 26.38 6.65 -33.21
N SER A 174 25.93 5.41 -32.93
CA SER A 174 24.61 4.94 -33.31
C SER A 174 23.51 5.66 -32.51
N PRO A 175 22.27 5.75 -33.03
CA PRO A 175 21.13 6.30 -32.29
C PRO A 175 20.85 5.53 -31.00
N ASN A 176 20.39 6.23 -29.95
CA ASN A 176 19.91 5.59 -28.74
C ASN A 176 18.67 4.73 -29.03
N GLU A 177 18.59 3.60 -28.36
CA GLU A 177 17.41 2.71 -28.42
C GLU A 177 16.61 2.78 -27.13
N THR A 178 15.29 2.90 -27.26
CA THR A 178 14.36 3.03 -26.13
C THR A 178 13.39 1.85 -26.11
N HIS A 179 13.29 1.19 -24.95
CA HIS A 179 12.43 0.04 -24.73
C HIS A 179 11.58 0.18 -23.47
N HIS A 180 10.28 -0.07 -23.56
CA HIS A 180 9.38 -0.18 -22.42
C HIS A 180 9.33 -1.61 -21.90
N GLY A 181 9.58 -1.80 -20.61
CA GLY A 181 9.41 -3.08 -19.93
C GLY A 181 10.38 -4.18 -20.36
N ASN A 182 11.33 -3.89 -21.25
CA ASN A 182 12.27 -4.87 -21.75
C ASN A 182 13.72 -4.48 -21.38
N PRO A 183 14.34 -5.19 -20.43
CA PRO A 183 15.73 -4.94 -20.03
C PRO A 183 16.79 -5.49 -20.99
N ARG A 184 16.39 -5.88 -22.19
CA ARG A 184 17.27 -6.51 -23.19
C ARG A 184 17.32 -5.70 -24.47
N VAL A 185 18.52 -5.62 -25.08
CA VAL A 185 18.74 -4.99 -26.39
C VAL A 185 19.79 -5.77 -27.15
N SER A 186 19.76 -5.71 -28.48
CA SER A 186 20.80 -6.30 -29.34
C SER A 186 21.48 -5.22 -30.15
N HIS A 187 22.81 -5.15 -30.10
CA HIS A 187 23.59 -4.17 -30.87
C HIS A 187 24.76 -4.83 -31.57
N THR A 188 25.24 -4.23 -32.68
CA THR A 188 26.37 -4.71 -33.46
C THR A 188 27.38 -3.58 -33.66
N TYR A 189 28.55 -3.71 -33.06
CA TYR A 189 29.66 -2.81 -33.27
C TYR A 189 30.35 -3.12 -34.59
N ARG A 190 30.59 -2.11 -35.42
CA ARG A 190 31.14 -2.28 -36.78
C ARG A 190 32.66 -2.31 -36.83
N THR A 191 33.31 -1.72 -35.81
CA THR A 191 34.76 -1.61 -35.71
C THR A 191 35.23 -2.00 -34.30
N SER A 192 36.45 -2.54 -34.23
CA SER A 192 37.10 -2.81 -32.94
C SER A 192 37.44 -1.52 -32.19
N GLY A 193 37.46 -1.57 -30.87
CA GLY A 193 37.71 -0.45 -29.98
C GLY A 193 37.02 -0.57 -28.63
N ASP A 194 37.21 0.42 -27.77
CA ASP A 194 36.56 0.49 -26.48
C ASP A 194 35.42 1.50 -26.56
N TYR A 195 34.22 1.05 -26.26
CA TYR A 195 32.98 1.85 -26.33
C TYR A 195 32.39 2.06 -24.95
N HIS A 196 31.88 3.25 -24.74
CA HIS A 196 31.18 3.61 -23.50
C HIS A 196 29.68 3.31 -23.62
N LEU A 197 29.26 2.14 -23.13
CA LEU A 197 27.87 1.75 -23.06
C LEU A 197 27.20 2.44 -21.87
N SER A 198 26.08 3.11 -22.11
CA SER A 198 25.28 3.69 -21.05
C SER A 198 23.82 3.26 -21.13
N LEU A 199 23.22 3.08 -19.96
CA LEU A 199 21.78 2.81 -19.80
C LEU A 199 21.20 3.88 -18.89
N LEU A 200 20.23 4.64 -19.40
CA LEU A 200 19.36 5.49 -18.59
C LEU A 200 18.06 4.74 -18.32
N LEU A 201 17.84 4.42 -17.05
CA LEU A 201 16.64 3.77 -16.55
C LEU A 201 15.71 4.83 -15.96
N SER A 202 14.44 4.84 -16.37
CA SER A 202 13.41 5.71 -15.78
C SER A 202 12.36 4.84 -15.08
N SER A 203 11.99 5.21 -13.85
CA SER A 203 10.99 4.49 -13.08
C SER A 203 9.61 4.59 -13.73
N GLY A 204 8.90 3.47 -13.80
CA GLY A 204 7.50 3.41 -14.23
C GLY A 204 6.52 3.93 -13.17
N VAL A 205 6.92 3.91 -11.90
CA VAL A 205 6.11 4.40 -10.76
C VAL A 205 6.32 5.89 -10.56
N ASN A 206 7.57 6.32 -10.43
CA ASN A 206 7.93 7.72 -10.28
C ASN A 206 8.78 8.17 -11.47
N LYS A 207 8.15 8.77 -12.48
CA LYS A 207 8.78 9.20 -13.73
C LYS A 207 9.94 10.20 -13.54
N ALA A 208 10.01 10.87 -12.40
CA ALA A 208 11.12 11.76 -12.05
C ALA A 208 12.36 10.99 -11.55
N THR A 209 12.18 9.74 -11.09
CA THR A 209 13.29 8.91 -10.62
C THR A 209 14.01 8.27 -11.80
N LYS A 210 15.30 8.53 -11.91
CA LYS A 210 16.18 8.01 -12.97
C LYS A 210 17.43 7.42 -12.35
N ALA A 211 17.91 6.33 -12.95
CA ALA A 211 19.19 5.71 -12.62
C ALA A 211 20.04 5.57 -13.88
N ASN A 212 21.31 5.98 -13.79
CA ASN A 212 22.27 5.83 -14.87
C ASN A 212 23.22 4.67 -14.54
N PHE A 213 23.53 3.88 -15.53
CA PHE A 213 24.55 2.85 -15.44
C PHE A 213 25.49 2.98 -16.63
N PHE A 214 26.81 2.88 -16.37
CA PHE A 214 27.85 2.98 -17.37
C PHE A 214 28.74 1.75 -17.33
N ASN A 215 29.17 1.27 -18.49
CA ASN A 215 30.10 0.17 -18.62
C ASN A 215 30.98 0.37 -19.86
N TRP A 216 32.20 -0.15 -19.82
CA TRP A 216 33.06 -0.22 -20.98
C TRP A 216 32.88 -1.55 -21.70
N VAL A 217 32.73 -1.50 -23.02
CA VAL A 217 32.66 -2.67 -23.89
C VAL A 217 33.87 -2.68 -24.78
N CYS A 218 34.73 -3.66 -24.58
CA CYS A 218 35.87 -3.94 -25.45
C CYS A 218 35.36 -4.70 -26.69
N VAL A 219 35.62 -4.18 -27.90
CA VAL A 219 35.27 -4.82 -29.16
C VAL A 219 36.54 -5.26 -29.86
N GLN A 220 36.68 -6.54 -30.09
CA GLN A 220 37.86 -7.17 -30.77
C GLN A 220 37.51 -7.52 -32.22
N PRO A 221 38.56 -7.55 -33.11
CA PRO A 221 38.39 -7.96 -34.51
C PRO A 221 37.81 -9.37 -34.66
#